data_819a7ed82cac741ada88b336520a9ee3
#
_entry.id   819a7ed82cac741ada88b336520a9ee3
#
_cell.length_a   1.000
_cell.length_b   1.000
_cell.length_c   1.000
_cell.angle_alpha   90.00
_cell.angle_beta   90.00
_cell.angle_gamma   90.00
#
_symmetry.space_group_name_H-M   'P 1'
#
loop_
_entity.id
_entity.type
_entity.pdbx_description
1 polymer ?
#
loop_
_entity_poly.entity_id
_entity_poly.type
_entity_poly.pdbx_seq_one_letter_code
_entity_poly.pdbx_strand_id
1 'polypeptide(L)'
;MEYGTSIHREDIGASLLEAKDIELEIEMIFMLTYQIDRDKQVECQTFFTQMTDEQIAGEYPEGVKQIGRWHDMPNGNGVVIVETNDQEALTSFIMSWSGMCTFPIVKPVVDDATARKLMKAMLDSQ
;
A
#
# COMPACT_ATOMS: atom_id res chain seq x y z
N MET A 1 3.00 4.19 -19.23
CA MET A 1 3.39 4.96 -18.85
C MET A 1 4.09 5.07 -18.30
N GLU A 2 4.57 5.12 -18.58
CA GLU A 2 5.25 5.24 -17.89
C GLU A 2 4.95 5.53 -16.89
N TYR A 3 4.61 5.25 -16.36
CA TYR A 3 4.54 5.66 -15.44
C TYR A 3 4.93 5.62 -14.68
N GLY A 4 5.28 5.48 -14.67
CA GLY A 4 5.65 5.89 -13.99
C GLY A 4 6.53 6.28 -13.81
N THR A 5 6.60 6.44 -14.26
CA THR A 5 7.56 6.88 -14.21
C THR A 5 8.31 7.77 -14.22
N SER A 6 9.01 7.50 -14.64
CA SER A 6 9.95 8.51 -14.38
C SER A 6 9.66 9.72 -15.20
N ILE A 7 9.80 10.84 -14.60
CA ILE A 7 9.49 12.11 -15.24
C ILE A 7 10.71 12.97 -15.16
N HIS A 8 11.08 13.54 -16.28
CA HIS A 8 12.24 14.41 -16.34
C HIS A 8 11.80 15.84 -16.17
N ARG A 9 12.46 16.54 -15.28
CA ARG A 9 12.03 17.87 -14.87
C ARG A 9 13.05 18.95 -15.11
N GLU A 10 14.23 18.57 -15.54
CA GLU A 10 15.36 19.48 -15.54
C GLU A 10 15.19 20.67 -16.46
N ASP A 11 14.37 20.53 -17.50
CA ASP A 11 14.17 21.63 -18.45
C ASP A 11 12.79 22.26 -18.33
N ILE A 12 12.15 22.12 -17.18
CA ILE A 12 10.82 22.66 -16.96
C ILE A 12 10.92 23.83 -16.01
N GLY A 13 10.14 24.88 -16.24
CA GLY A 13 10.10 26.02 -15.34
C GLY A 13 9.71 25.63 -13.92
N ALA A 14 10.08 26.48 -12.97
CA ALA A 14 9.92 26.14 -11.55
C ALA A 14 8.48 25.80 -11.19
N SER A 15 7.51 26.59 -11.68
CA SER A 15 6.11 26.33 -11.30
C SER A 15 5.60 25.02 -11.87
N LEU A 16 6.00 24.71 -13.11
CA LEU A 16 5.60 23.44 -13.71
C LEU A 16 6.28 22.27 -13.02
N LEU A 17 7.53 22.47 -12.63
CA LEU A 17 8.26 21.45 -11.90
C LEU A 17 7.56 21.14 -10.57
N GLU A 18 7.13 22.18 -9.86
CA GLU A 18 6.43 22.00 -8.61
C GLU A 18 5.11 21.27 -8.80
N ALA A 19 4.38 21.57 -9.86
CA ALA A 19 3.13 20.89 -10.15
C ALA A 19 3.37 19.41 -10.40
N LYS A 20 4.42 19.09 -11.14
CA LYS A 20 4.77 17.70 -11.41
C LYS A 20 5.20 16.97 -10.14
N ASP A 21 5.94 17.65 -9.27
CA ASP A 21 6.34 17.06 -8.02
C ASP A 21 5.13 16.75 -7.14
N ILE A 22 4.14 17.64 -7.13
CA ILE A 22 2.92 17.39 -6.38
C ILE A 22 2.20 16.18 -6.95
N GLU A 23 2.11 16.05 -8.26
CA GLU A 23 1.49 14.90 -8.88
C GLU A 23 2.21 13.61 -8.52
N LEU A 24 3.54 13.66 -8.51
CA LEU A 24 4.33 12.47 -8.18
C LEU A 24 4.20 12.07 -6.72
N GLU A 25 3.79 13.02 -5.86
CA GLU A 25 3.57 12.71 -4.46
C GLU A 25 2.23 12.03 -4.22
N ILE A 26 1.33 12.05 -5.20
CA ILE A 26 0.05 11.35 -5.07
C ILE A 26 0.33 9.87 -5.30
N GLU A 27 0.19 9.11 -4.23
CA GLU A 27 0.53 7.70 -4.26
C GLU A 27 -0.70 6.84 -4.48
N MET A 28 -0.47 5.66 -5.03
CA MET A 28 -1.53 4.69 -5.19
C MET A 28 -1.86 4.09 -3.84
N ILE A 29 -3.12 3.73 -3.67
CA ILE A 29 -3.59 3.07 -2.45
C ILE A 29 -3.86 1.61 -2.79
N PHE A 30 -3.36 0.72 -1.95
CA PHE A 30 -3.58 -0.71 -2.12
C PHE A 30 -4.26 -1.29 -0.90
N MET A 31 -5.19 -2.19 -1.15
CA MET A 31 -5.79 -3.00 -0.09
C MET A 31 -5.18 -4.39 -0.17
N LEU A 32 -4.65 -4.84 0.95
CA LEU A 32 -4.12 -6.18 1.08
C LEU A 32 -4.93 -6.90 2.15
N THR A 33 -5.25 -8.16 1.90
CA THR A 33 -5.74 -9.01 2.97
C THR A 33 -4.64 -10.00 3.32
N TYR A 34 -4.59 -10.40 4.57
CA TYR A 34 -3.63 -11.40 4.99
C TYR A 34 -4.35 -12.56 5.66
N GLN A 35 -3.75 -13.73 5.56
CA GLN A 35 -4.23 -14.93 6.23
C GLN A 35 -3.04 -15.60 6.88
N ILE A 36 -3.08 -15.72 8.20
CA ILE A 36 -2.01 -16.41 8.93
C ILE A 36 -2.11 -17.90 8.65
N ASP A 37 -0.97 -18.52 8.37
CA ASP A 37 -0.95 -19.98 8.20
C ASP A 37 -1.44 -20.65 9.47
N ARG A 38 -2.30 -21.63 9.31
CA ARG A 38 -2.99 -22.22 10.45
C ARG A 38 -2.01 -22.74 11.50
N ASP A 39 -0.95 -23.42 11.07
CA ASP A 39 0.04 -23.99 11.97
C ASP A 39 1.03 -22.95 12.50
N LYS A 40 0.93 -21.71 12.04
CA LYS A 40 1.80 -20.62 12.48
C LYS A 40 1.07 -19.57 13.30
N GLN A 41 -0.20 -19.82 13.62
CA GLN A 41 -1.02 -18.78 14.22
C GLN A 41 -0.46 -18.31 15.58
N VAL A 42 -0.13 -19.26 16.45
CA VAL A 42 0.41 -18.91 17.77
C VAL A 42 1.78 -18.24 17.62
N GLU A 43 2.62 -18.78 16.75
CA GLU A 43 3.94 -18.20 16.51
C GLU A 43 3.84 -16.77 16.01
N CYS A 44 2.96 -16.54 15.03
CA CYS A 44 2.79 -15.20 14.44
C CYS A 44 2.24 -14.22 15.47
N GLN A 45 1.24 -14.65 16.24
CA GLN A 45 0.65 -13.79 17.27
C GLN A 45 1.67 -13.44 18.33
N THR A 46 2.46 -14.41 18.75
CA THR A 46 3.51 -14.17 19.73
C THR A 46 4.52 -13.18 19.20
N PHE A 47 4.96 -13.38 17.96
CA PHE A 47 5.92 -12.48 17.34
C PHE A 47 5.38 -11.06 17.29
N PHE A 48 4.12 -10.92 16.85
CA PHE A 48 3.53 -9.58 16.69
C PHE A 48 3.39 -8.86 18.04
N THR A 49 3.00 -9.60 19.10
CA THR A 49 2.84 -8.98 20.41
C THR A 49 4.17 -8.58 21.03
N GLN A 50 5.26 -9.19 20.58
CA GLN A 50 6.59 -8.87 21.11
C GLN A 50 7.27 -7.74 20.35
N MET A 51 6.68 -7.30 19.24
CA MET A 51 7.25 -6.19 18.49
C MET A 51 7.14 -4.90 19.30
N THR A 52 8.23 -4.18 19.37
CA THR A 52 8.23 -2.85 19.99
C THR A 52 7.59 -1.84 19.04
N ASP A 53 7.23 -0.67 19.57
CA ASP A 53 6.69 0.40 18.73
C ASP A 53 7.66 0.77 17.62
N GLU A 54 8.97 0.76 17.91
CA GLU A 54 9.97 1.05 16.89
C GLU A 54 9.98 -0.02 15.80
N GLN A 55 9.85 -1.28 16.19
CA GLN A 55 9.82 -2.36 15.20
C GLN A 55 8.57 -2.28 14.34
N ILE A 56 7.44 -1.94 14.93
CA ILE A 56 6.21 -1.78 14.16
C ILE A 56 6.35 -0.62 13.19
N ALA A 57 6.91 0.51 13.65
CA ALA A 57 7.11 1.66 12.78
C ALA A 57 8.08 1.34 11.65
N GLY A 58 9.09 0.49 11.90
CA GLY A 58 10.07 0.11 10.90
C GLY A 58 9.69 -1.11 10.08
N GLU A 59 8.49 -1.60 10.23
CA GLU A 59 8.04 -2.80 9.54
C GLU A 59 7.98 -2.61 8.03
N TYR A 60 7.72 -1.38 7.61
CA TYR A 60 7.53 -1.06 6.19
C TYR A 60 8.82 -0.53 5.59
N PRO A 61 9.17 -0.97 4.38
CA PRO A 61 10.31 -0.37 3.70
C PRO A 61 10.00 1.07 3.30
N GLU A 62 11.05 1.82 3.02
CA GLU A 62 10.87 3.16 2.52
C GLU A 62 10.03 3.13 1.25
N GLY A 63 9.08 4.05 1.16
CA GLY A 63 8.19 4.11 0.01
C GLY A 63 6.85 3.45 0.21
N VAL A 64 6.65 2.75 1.33
CA VAL A 64 5.36 2.15 1.67
C VAL A 64 4.89 2.72 2.99
N LYS A 65 3.69 3.28 3.00
CA LYS A 65 3.13 3.89 4.20
C LYS A 65 1.81 3.20 4.56
N GLN A 66 1.71 2.75 5.80
CA GLN A 66 0.47 2.16 6.28
C GLN A 66 -0.56 3.25 6.54
N ILE A 67 -1.74 3.10 5.93
CA ILE A 67 -2.89 3.93 6.24
C ILE A 67 -3.63 3.36 7.44
N GLY A 68 -3.79 2.04 7.46
CA GLY A 68 -4.45 1.37 8.56
C GLY A 68 -4.32 -0.12 8.44
N ARG A 69 -4.56 -0.81 9.56
CA ARG A 69 -4.51 -2.26 9.60
C ARG A 69 -5.51 -2.73 10.64
N TRP A 70 -6.36 -3.66 10.24
CA TRP A 70 -7.40 -4.20 11.11
C TRP A 70 -7.35 -5.71 11.08
N HIS A 71 -7.68 -6.33 12.21
CA HIS A 71 -7.47 -7.76 12.42
C HIS A 71 -8.76 -8.47 12.78
N ASP A 72 -9.03 -9.57 12.09
CA ASP A 72 -10.08 -10.53 12.47
C ASP A 72 -9.38 -11.57 13.34
N MET A 73 -9.38 -11.31 14.64
CA MET A 73 -8.61 -12.15 15.56
C MET A 73 -9.08 -13.60 15.59
N PRO A 74 -10.40 -13.87 15.65
CA PRO A 74 -10.83 -15.27 15.72
C PRO A 74 -10.42 -16.12 14.53
N ASN A 75 -10.31 -15.51 13.35
CA ASN A 75 -10.02 -16.25 12.13
C ASN A 75 -8.58 -16.13 11.65
N GLY A 76 -7.79 -15.31 12.32
CA GLY A 76 -6.37 -15.19 11.98
C GLY A 76 -6.14 -14.48 10.65
N ASN A 77 -6.97 -13.51 10.31
CA ASN A 77 -6.77 -12.76 9.07
C ASN A 77 -7.09 -11.28 9.31
N GLY A 78 -6.94 -10.48 8.29
CA GLY A 78 -7.21 -9.07 8.42
C GLY A 78 -6.98 -8.32 7.12
N VAL A 79 -6.98 -7.01 7.23
CA VAL A 79 -6.85 -6.13 6.08
C VAL A 79 -5.83 -5.04 6.39
N VAL A 80 -5.04 -4.70 5.39
CA VAL A 80 -4.04 -3.64 5.48
C VAL A 80 -4.26 -2.69 4.31
N ILE A 81 -4.27 -1.39 4.59
CA ILE A 81 -4.36 -0.38 3.55
C ILE A 81 -3.04 0.38 3.56
N VAL A 82 -2.38 0.45 2.41
CA VAL A 82 -1.09 1.12 2.29
C VAL A 82 -1.10 2.08 1.12
N GLU A 83 -0.23 3.08 1.20
CA GLU A 83 0.06 4.00 0.10
C GLU A 83 1.45 3.72 -0.41
N THR A 84 1.59 3.58 -1.73
CA THR A 84 2.91 3.43 -2.33
C THR A 84 2.82 3.60 -3.84
N ASN A 85 3.90 4.10 -4.43
CA ASN A 85 4.11 4.08 -5.87
C ASN A 85 5.28 3.16 -6.23
N ASP A 86 5.77 2.40 -5.27
CA ASP A 86 6.97 1.58 -5.43
C ASP A 86 6.59 0.11 -5.34
N GLN A 87 6.50 -0.53 -6.50
CA GLN A 87 6.09 -1.93 -6.57
C GLN A 87 7.10 -2.85 -5.87
N GLU A 88 8.38 -2.56 -6.01
CA GLU A 88 9.40 -3.38 -5.37
C GLU A 88 9.29 -3.29 -3.85
N ALA A 89 9.07 -2.08 -3.34
CA ALA A 89 8.94 -1.89 -1.91
C ALA A 89 7.69 -2.63 -1.38
N LEU A 90 6.59 -2.55 -2.12
CA LEU A 90 5.37 -3.25 -1.71
C LEU A 90 5.60 -4.76 -1.70
N THR A 91 6.23 -5.28 -2.75
CA THR A 91 6.51 -6.70 -2.83
C THR A 91 7.45 -7.13 -1.70
N SER A 92 8.43 -6.31 -1.40
CA SER A 92 9.36 -6.59 -0.30
C SER A 92 8.64 -6.67 1.03
N PHE A 93 7.69 -5.76 1.27
CA PHE A 93 6.88 -5.83 2.47
C PHE A 93 6.10 -7.14 2.56
N ILE A 94 5.45 -7.51 1.46
CA ILE A 94 4.66 -8.75 1.43
C ILE A 94 5.57 -9.95 1.71
N MET A 95 6.73 -9.97 1.07
CA MET A 95 7.66 -11.08 1.24
C MET A 95 8.21 -11.18 2.66
N SER A 96 8.28 -10.07 3.36
CA SER A 96 8.84 -10.07 4.72
C SER A 96 8.00 -10.90 5.68
N TRP A 97 6.74 -11.13 5.36
CA TRP A 97 5.84 -11.92 6.19
C TRP A 97 5.68 -13.34 5.68
N SER A 98 6.37 -13.72 4.59
CA SER A 98 6.25 -15.08 4.08
C SER A 98 6.80 -16.05 5.13
N GLY A 99 6.17 -17.23 5.20
CA GLY A 99 6.51 -18.19 6.24
C GLY A 99 5.59 -18.10 7.44
N MET A 100 4.88 -16.98 7.62
CA MET A 100 3.89 -16.85 8.69
C MET A 100 2.50 -16.62 8.13
N CYS A 101 2.39 -15.89 7.02
CA CYS A 101 1.08 -15.63 6.44
C CYS A 101 1.20 -15.43 4.95
N THR A 102 0.03 -15.47 4.29
CA THR A 102 -0.09 -15.17 2.87
C THR A 102 -0.94 -13.92 2.71
N PHE A 103 -0.87 -13.34 1.53
CA PHE A 103 -1.67 -12.17 1.19
C PHE A 103 -2.53 -12.53 -0.02
N PRO A 104 -3.70 -13.15 0.22
CA PRO A 104 -4.53 -13.66 -0.89
C PRO A 104 -5.04 -12.57 -1.83
N ILE A 105 -5.24 -11.36 -1.31
CA ILE A 105 -5.76 -10.25 -2.11
C ILE A 105 -4.81 -9.07 -1.96
N VAL A 106 -4.35 -8.57 -3.09
CA VAL A 106 -3.56 -7.35 -3.19
C VAL A 106 -4.11 -6.61 -4.38
N LYS A 107 -4.75 -5.47 -4.14
CA LYS A 107 -5.37 -4.76 -5.26
C LYS A 107 -5.35 -3.26 -5.05
N PRO A 108 -5.24 -2.50 -6.14
CA PRO A 108 -5.36 -1.05 -6.05
C PRO A 108 -6.80 -0.66 -5.76
N VAL A 109 -6.94 0.38 -4.97
CA VAL A 109 -8.24 0.93 -4.65
C VAL A 109 -8.13 2.44 -4.73
N VAL A 110 -9.27 3.12 -4.88
CA VAL A 110 -9.29 4.58 -4.93
C VAL A 110 -10.29 5.06 -3.89
N ASP A 111 -10.08 6.31 -3.45
CA ASP A 111 -11.00 6.89 -2.47
C ASP A 111 -12.27 7.39 -3.16
N ASP A 112 -13.20 7.85 -2.34
CA ASP A 112 -14.51 8.30 -2.84
C ASP A 112 -14.38 9.41 -3.89
N ALA A 113 -13.51 10.37 -3.63
CA ALA A 113 -13.39 11.50 -4.55
C ALA A 113 -12.90 11.04 -5.92
N THR A 114 -11.89 10.17 -5.93
CA THR A 114 -11.38 9.63 -7.18
C THR A 114 -12.41 8.75 -7.87
N ALA A 115 -13.11 7.92 -7.09
CA ALA A 115 -14.14 7.04 -7.65
C ALA A 115 -15.24 7.86 -8.32
N ARG A 116 -15.68 8.94 -7.65
CA ARG A 116 -16.73 9.79 -8.21
C ARG A 116 -16.27 10.48 -9.47
N LYS A 117 -15.03 10.94 -9.48
CA LYS A 117 -14.46 11.57 -10.66
C LYS A 117 -14.43 10.61 -11.85
N LEU A 118 -13.99 9.38 -11.62
CA LEU A 118 -13.90 8.40 -12.69
C LEU A 118 -15.27 7.97 -13.19
N MET A 119 -16.22 7.78 -12.27
CA MET A 119 -17.57 7.43 -12.66
C MET A 119 -18.23 8.52 -13.48
N LYS A 120 -18.02 9.78 -13.07
CA LYS A 120 -18.59 10.90 -13.81
C LYS A 120 -18.00 10.96 -15.22
N ALA A 121 -16.70 10.79 -15.34
CA ALA A 121 -16.06 10.81 -16.64
C ALA A 121 -16.60 9.69 -17.53
N MET A 122 -16.80 8.51 -16.97
CA MET A 122 -17.34 7.39 -17.74
C MET A 122 -18.76 7.68 -18.21
N LEU A 123 -19.59 8.24 -17.33
CA LEU A 123 -20.98 8.52 -17.67
C LEU A 123 -21.07 9.66 -18.71
N ASP A 124 -20.21 10.67 -18.57
CA ASP A 124 -20.22 11.78 -19.51
C ASP A 124 -19.77 11.39 -20.91
N SER A 125 -19.05 10.28 -21.04
CA SER A 125 -18.55 9.84 -22.33
C SER A 125 -19.56 8.99 -23.11
N GLN A 126 -20.73 8.71 -22.54
CA GLN A 126 -21.75 7.88 -23.18
C GLN A 126 -22.77 8.65 -23.98
#